data_7e85651cd1cecd5d1177e3e53956ef1f
#
_entry.id   7e85651cd1cecd5d1177e3e53956ef1f
#
_cell.length_a   1.000
_cell.length_b   1.000
_cell.length_c   1.000
_cell.angle_alpha   90.00
_cell.angle_beta   90.00
_cell.angle_gamma   90.00
#
_symmetry.space_group_name_H-M   'P 1'
#
loop_
_entity.id
_entity.type
_entity.pdbx_description
1 polymer ?
#
loop_
_entity_poly.entity_id
_entity_poly.type
_entity_poly.pdbx_seq_one_letter_code
_entity_poly.pdbx_strand_id
1 'polypeptide(L)'
;MYTQHQARFGEIGELMLGIGLVEMVHYDKLGDFLLKASDVMDTDIPGNNQLTVHPLIDLGTSAESALRLSLQAEKETLEEYYKVFDSLKEYIKRSDYIPVTYLIQKFIADEEYHISLLKKALKEYEDSDDEPKKCKSVTVII
;
A
#
# COMPACT_ATOMS: atom_id res chain seq x y z
N MET A 1 5.17 8.17 2.99
CA MET A 1 6.36 7.33 2.77
C MET A 1 6.82 7.37 1.31
N TYR A 2 6.08 6.86 0.34
CA TYR A 2 6.51 6.69 -1.07
C TYR A 2 6.93 7.98 -1.78
N THR A 3 6.19 9.07 -1.66
CA THR A 3 6.58 10.38 -2.24
C THR A 3 7.90 10.92 -1.67
N GLN A 4 8.18 10.62 -0.41
CA GLN A 4 9.43 11.01 0.23
C GLN A 4 10.59 10.12 -0.24
N HIS A 5 10.37 8.81 -0.40
CA HIS A 5 11.35 7.91 -1.00
C HIS A 5 11.66 8.30 -2.45
N GLN A 6 10.64 8.64 -3.24
CA GLN A 6 10.83 9.14 -4.61
C GLN A 6 11.73 10.39 -4.65
N ALA A 7 11.47 11.36 -3.79
CA ALA A 7 12.23 12.59 -3.76
C ALA A 7 13.66 12.41 -3.25
N ARG A 8 13.89 11.47 -2.34
CA ARG A 8 15.17 11.26 -1.66
C ARG A 8 16.09 10.27 -2.37
N PHE A 9 15.52 9.25 -2.99
CA PHE A 9 16.24 8.15 -3.61
C PHE A 9 15.83 8.02 -5.08
N GLY A 10 16.44 8.87 -5.93
CA GLY A 10 16.06 9.00 -7.34
C GLY A 10 16.18 7.71 -8.15
N GLU A 11 17.08 6.80 -7.79
CA GLU A 11 17.30 5.50 -8.47
C GLU A 11 16.09 4.54 -8.33
N ILE A 12 15.29 4.70 -7.30
CA ILE A 12 14.06 3.93 -7.08
C ILE A 12 12.79 4.78 -7.25
N GLY A 13 12.95 6.03 -7.73
CA GLY A 13 11.91 7.04 -7.74
C GLY A 13 10.67 6.65 -8.53
N GLU A 14 10.83 6.06 -9.72
CA GLU A 14 9.71 5.63 -10.55
C GLU A 14 8.90 4.49 -9.90
N LEU A 15 9.58 3.52 -9.30
CA LEU A 15 8.92 2.44 -8.57
C LEU A 15 8.11 2.99 -7.38
N MET A 16 8.73 3.88 -6.59
CA MET A 16 8.06 4.50 -5.44
C MET A 16 6.88 5.38 -5.85
N LEU A 17 6.99 6.11 -6.95
CA LEU A 17 5.88 6.89 -7.49
C LEU A 17 4.72 5.99 -7.89
N GLY A 18 5.00 4.92 -8.63
CA GLY A 18 3.96 3.99 -9.09
C GLY A 18 3.19 3.36 -7.94
N ILE A 19 3.89 2.80 -6.95
CA ILE A 19 3.25 2.23 -5.75
C ILE A 19 2.45 3.32 -5.02
N GLY A 20 3.04 4.49 -4.79
CA GLY A 20 2.38 5.58 -4.07
C GLY A 20 1.10 6.08 -4.73
N LEU A 21 0.99 6.05 -6.06
CA LEU A 21 -0.23 6.40 -6.79
C LEU A 21 -1.34 5.36 -6.56
N VAL A 22 -1.01 4.07 -6.52
CA VAL A 22 -1.96 3.00 -6.21
C VAL A 22 -2.46 3.14 -4.77
N GLU A 23 -1.56 3.41 -3.80
CA GLU A 23 -1.94 3.66 -2.40
C GLU A 23 -2.89 4.86 -2.25
N MET A 24 -2.70 5.91 -3.03
CA MET A 24 -3.65 7.03 -3.05
C MET A 24 -5.03 6.61 -3.56
N VAL A 25 -5.11 5.72 -4.55
CA VAL A 25 -6.39 5.16 -5.03
C VAL A 25 -7.04 4.28 -3.97
N HIS A 26 -6.27 3.45 -3.25
CA HIS A 26 -6.78 2.67 -2.12
C HIS A 26 -7.40 3.57 -1.05
N TYR A 27 -6.67 4.62 -0.66
CA TYR A 27 -7.16 5.61 0.31
C TYR A 27 -8.48 6.27 -0.11
N ASP A 28 -8.56 6.72 -1.37
CA ASP A 28 -9.76 7.36 -1.93
C ASP A 28 -10.96 6.41 -1.93
N LYS A 29 -10.77 5.17 -2.40
CA LYS A 29 -11.82 4.15 -2.44
C LYS A 29 -12.30 3.70 -1.07
N LEU A 30 -11.41 3.58 -0.10
CA LEU A 30 -11.78 3.29 1.27
C LEU A 30 -12.56 4.44 1.90
N GLY A 31 -12.15 5.69 1.64
CA GLY A 31 -12.87 6.88 2.08
C GLY A 31 -14.30 6.94 1.54
N ASP A 32 -14.46 6.73 0.23
CA ASP A 32 -15.77 6.65 -0.42
C ASP A 32 -16.66 5.56 0.19
N PHE A 33 -16.08 4.38 0.46
CA PHE A 33 -16.81 3.27 1.08
C PHE A 33 -17.26 3.63 2.50
N LEU A 34 -16.38 4.19 3.32
CA LEU A 34 -16.69 4.57 4.70
C LEU A 34 -17.80 5.64 4.76
N LEU A 35 -17.76 6.63 3.86
CA LEU A 35 -18.80 7.64 3.75
C LEU A 35 -20.16 7.00 3.44
N LYS A 36 -20.21 6.13 2.44
CA LYS A 36 -21.45 5.42 2.07
C LYS A 36 -21.95 4.50 3.19
N ALA A 37 -21.04 3.81 3.87
CA ALA A 37 -21.39 2.94 4.98
C ALA A 37 -21.94 3.72 6.17
N SER A 38 -21.37 4.88 6.50
CA SER A 38 -21.88 5.74 7.59
C SER A 38 -23.27 6.27 7.31
N ASP A 39 -23.58 6.67 6.08
CA ASP A 39 -24.90 7.13 5.67
C ASP A 39 -25.96 6.03 5.79
N VAL A 40 -25.61 4.79 5.42
CA VAL A 40 -26.54 3.64 5.49
C VAL A 40 -26.74 3.14 6.92
N MET A 41 -25.70 3.21 7.75
CA MET A 41 -25.71 2.65 9.12
C MET A 41 -26.13 3.67 10.16
N ASP A 42 -26.35 4.93 9.79
CA ASP A 42 -26.60 6.06 10.71
C ASP A 42 -25.57 6.09 11.85
N THR A 43 -24.33 5.86 11.49
CA THR A 43 -23.19 5.83 12.41
C THR A 43 -22.17 6.89 12.02
N ASP A 44 -21.64 7.57 13.03
CA ASP A 44 -20.55 8.50 12.82
C ASP A 44 -19.27 7.76 12.37
N ILE A 45 -18.61 8.30 11.34
CA ILE A 45 -17.24 7.89 11.04
C ILE A 45 -16.38 8.26 12.26
N PRO A 46 -15.48 7.37 12.72
CA PRO A 46 -14.57 7.68 13.82
C PRO A 46 -13.92 9.03 13.63
N GLY A 47 -14.13 9.92 14.59
CA GLY A 47 -13.63 11.29 14.52
C GLY A 47 -12.10 11.37 14.49
N ASN A 48 -11.57 12.50 14.06
CA ASN A 48 -10.13 12.76 13.94
C ASN A 48 -9.34 12.54 15.25
N ASN A 49 -9.98 12.58 16.39
CA ASN A 49 -9.39 12.28 17.69
C ASN A 49 -8.98 10.81 17.87
N GLN A 50 -9.43 9.93 16.98
CA GLN A 50 -9.04 8.52 16.93
C GLN A 50 -7.97 8.24 15.89
N LEU A 51 -7.62 9.23 15.08
CA LEU A 51 -6.48 9.11 14.18
C LEU A 51 -5.20 9.05 15.01
N THR A 52 -4.58 7.90 15.01
CA THR A 52 -3.26 7.75 15.60
C THR A 52 -2.30 8.65 14.82
N VAL A 53 -1.73 9.64 15.48
CA VAL A 53 -0.60 10.37 14.90
C VAL A 53 0.54 9.37 14.82
N HIS A 54 0.84 8.90 13.61
CA HIS A 54 1.96 8.01 13.42
C HIS A 54 3.24 8.71 13.87
N PRO A 55 4.08 8.05 14.67
CA PRO A 55 5.41 8.56 14.95
C PRO A 55 6.16 8.78 13.63
N LEU A 56 7.23 9.56 13.67
CA LEU A 56 8.07 9.84 12.51
C LEU A 56 8.33 8.55 11.73
N ILE A 57 7.94 8.54 10.47
CA ILE A 57 8.16 7.40 9.58
C ILE A 57 9.67 7.32 9.33
N ASP A 58 10.26 6.17 9.61
CA ASP A 58 11.63 5.89 9.20
C ASP A 58 11.67 5.77 7.67
N LEU A 59 12.44 6.64 7.04
CA LEU A 59 12.61 6.65 5.59
C LEU A 59 13.85 5.87 5.13
N GLY A 60 14.63 5.37 6.09
CA GLY A 60 15.92 4.77 5.79
C GLY A 60 17.01 5.78 5.41
N THR A 61 18.22 5.29 5.25
CA THR A 61 19.41 6.08 4.95
C THR A 61 19.95 5.86 3.54
N SER A 62 19.44 4.85 2.83
CA SER A 62 19.84 4.46 1.47
C SER A 62 18.63 3.96 0.69
N ALA A 63 18.77 3.83 -0.62
CA ALA A 63 17.75 3.23 -1.49
C ALA A 63 17.45 1.79 -1.07
N GLU A 64 18.45 1.00 -0.72
CA GLU A 64 18.25 -0.36 -0.21
C GLU A 64 17.42 -0.38 1.07
N SER A 65 17.75 0.46 2.06
CA SER A 65 16.97 0.53 3.30
C SER A 65 15.55 1.02 3.05
N ALA A 66 15.35 1.95 2.12
CA ALA A 66 14.02 2.40 1.71
C ALA A 66 13.20 1.28 1.06
N LEU A 67 13.81 0.46 0.19
CA LEU A 67 13.17 -0.73 -0.40
C LEU A 67 12.76 -1.75 0.67
N ARG A 68 13.64 -2.01 1.65
CA ARG A 68 13.34 -2.94 2.75
C ARG A 68 12.20 -2.45 3.64
N LEU A 69 12.19 -1.17 3.99
CA LEU A 69 11.12 -0.56 4.78
C LEU A 69 9.79 -0.57 4.02
N SER A 70 9.81 -0.25 2.72
CA SER A 70 8.61 -0.32 1.88
C SER A 70 8.10 -1.75 1.78
N LEU A 71 8.97 -2.73 1.55
CA LEU A 71 8.59 -4.14 1.51
C LEU A 71 7.96 -4.62 2.83
N GLN A 72 8.46 -4.15 3.96
CA GLN A 72 7.88 -4.47 5.26
C GLN A 72 6.49 -3.84 5.41
N ALA A 73 6.33 -2.56 5.05
CA ALA A 73 5.04 -1.87 5.11
C ALA A 73 3.97 -2.55 4.23
N GLU A 74 4.31 -2.93 2.99
CA GLU A 74 3.39 -3.64 2.09
C GLU A 74 2.94 -4.99 2.68
N LYS A 75 3.86 -5.75 3.30
CA LYS A 75 3.51 -7.02 3.95
C LYS A 75 2.55 -6.82 5.13
N GLU A 76 2.78 -5.81 5.95
CA GLU A 76 1.92 -5.48 7.07
C GLU A 76 0.53 -5.04 6.58
N THR A 77 0.46 -4.22 5.54
CA THR A 77 -0.79 -3.80 4.91
C THR A 77 -1.54 -5.01 4.33
N LEU A 78 -0.85 -5.90 3.64
CA LEU A 78 -1.45 -7.12 3.10
C LEU A 78 -2.06 -8.00 4.20
N GLU A 79 -1.36 -8.17 5.34
CA GLU A 79 -1.90 -8.91 6.49
C GLU A 79 -3.17 -8.27 7.04
N GLU A 80 -3.22 -6.94 7.12
CA GLU A 80 -4.41 -6.22 7.58
C GLU A 80 -5.58 -6.39 6.58
N TYR A 81 -5.33 -6.32 5.27
CA TYR A 81 -6.39 -6.58 4.29
C TYR A 81 -6.93 -8.01 4.35
N TYR A 82 -6.10 -9.01 4.61
CA TYR A 82 -6.58 -10.39 4.84
C TYR A 82 -7.46 -10.48 6.09
N LYS A 83 -7.09 -9.84 7.20
CA LYS A 83 -7.93 -9.80 8.41
C LYS A 83 -9.28 -9.15 8.15
N VAL A 84 -9.30 -8.02 7.43
CA VAL A 84 -10.53 -7.34 7.03
C VAL A 84 -11.37 -8.24 6.14
N PHE A 85 -10.76 -8.89 5.14
CA PHE A 85 -11.45 -9.80 4.24
C PHE A 85 -12.09 -10.99 4.98
N ASP A 86 -11.36 -11.60 5.90
CA ASP A 86 -11.87 -12.69 6.70
C ASP A 86 -13.02 -12.27 7.61
N SER A 87 -12.94 -11.08 8.20
CA SER A 87 -14.03 -10.50 8.98
C SER A 87 -15.28 -10.25 8.15
N LEU A 88 -15.12 -9.82 6.89
CA LEU A 88 -16.24 -9.57 5.98
C LEU A 88 -16.95 -10.86 5.55
N LYS A 89 -16.30 -12.02 5.57
CA LYS A 89 -16.92 -13.30 5.18
C LYS A 89 -18.19 -13.62 5.98
N GLU A 90 -18.23 -13.22 7.23
CA GLU A 90 -19.41 -13.41 8.07
C GLU A 90 -20.62 -12.58 7.60
N TYR A 91 -20.35 -11.46 6.93
CA TYR A 91 -21.32 -10.50 6.44
C TYR A 91 -21.69 -10.66 4.96
N ILE A 92 -20.93 -11.45 4.19
CA ILE A 92 -21.10 -11.67 2.73
C ILE A 92 -22.49 -12.20 2.35
N LYS A 93 -23.25 -12.75 3.28
CA LYS A 93 -24.64 -13.18 3.06
C LYS A 93 -25.61 -12.01 2.82
N ARG A 94 -25.19 -10.78 3.01
CA ARG A 94 -25.95 -9.57 2.74
C ARG A 94 -25.47 -8.96 1.42
N SER A 95 -26.40 -8.70 0.51
CA SER A 95 -26.11 -8.12 -0.83
C SER A 95 -25.26 -6.84 -0.79
N ASP A 96 -25.35 -6.09 0.30
CA ASP A 96 -24.70 -4.80 0.48
C ASP A 96 -23.16 -4.90 0.67
N TYR A 97 -22.65 -6.09 1.02
CA TYR A 97 -21.22 -6.32 1.27
C TYR A 97 -20.44 -6.85 0.06
N ILE A 98 -21.14 -7.25 -1.01
CA ILE A 98 -20.48 -7.75 -2.22
C ILE A 98 -19.51 -6.74 -2.83
N PRO A 99 -19.86 -5.45 -2.99
CA PRO A 99 -18.95 -4.46 -3.55
C PRO A 99 -17.68 -4.25 -2.73
N VAL A 100 -17.79 -4.26 -1.39
CA VAL A 100 -16.62 -4.09 -0.51
C VAL A 100 -15.71 -5.31 -0.55
N THR A 101 -16.28 -6.50 -0.67
CA THR A 101 -15.50 -7.73 -0.82
C THR A 101 -14.63 -7.67 -2.08
N TYR A 102 -15.18 -7.25 -3.21
CA TYR A 102 -14.41 -7.07 -4.44
C TYR A 102 -13.34 -6.00 -4.29
N LEU A 103 -13.65 -4.89 -3.61
CA LEU A 103 -12.68 -3.83 -3.36
C LEU A 103 -11.48 -4.34 -2.56
N ILE A 104 -11.72 -5.05 -1.46
CA ILE A 104 -10.63 -5.60 -0.63
C ILE A 104 -9.86 -6.68 -1.38
N GLN A 105 -10.51 -7.53 -2.17
CA GLN A 105 -9.80 -8.50 -3.02
C GLN A 105 -8.86 -7.82 -4.02
N LYS A 106 -9.31 -6.70 -4.61
CA LYS A 106 -8.46 -5.92 -5.50
C LYS A 106 -7.25 -5.36 -4.76
N PHE A 107 -7.44 -4.78 -3.58
CA PHE A 107 -6.34 -4.25 -2.77
C PHE A 107 -5.35 -5.36 -2.41
N ILE A 108 -5.81 -6.52 -1.98
CA ILE A 108 -4.94 -7.67 -1.73
C ILE A 108 -4.07 -8.00 -2.96
N ALA A 109 -4.68 -8.03 -4.15
CA ALA A 109 -3.93 -8.32 -5.38
C ALA A 109 -2.89 -7.21 -5.71
N ASP A 110 -3.24 -5.95 -5.46
CA ASP A 110 -2.34 -4.81 -5.66
C ASP A 110 -1.15 -4.90 -4.68
N GLU A 111 -1.39 -5.20 -3.37
CA GLU A 111 -0.32 -5.38 -2.38
C GLU A 111 0.61 -6.56 -2.73
N GLU A 112 0.05 -7.69 -3.14
CA GLU A 112 0.86 -8.84 -3.59
C GLU A 112 1.75 -8.47 -4.78
N TYR A 113 1.23 -7.65 -5.70
CA TYR A 113 1.99 -7.15 -6.84
C TYR A 113 3.09 -6.18 -6.39
N HIS A 114 2.80 -5.22 -5.51
CA HIS A 114 3.80 -4.30 -4.94
C HIS A 114 4.93 -5.06 -4.25
N ILE A 115 4.60 -6.05 -3.43
CA ILE A 115 5.57 -6.93 -2.77
C ILE A 115 6.47 -7.62 -3.79
N SER A 116 5.92 -8.10 -4.90
CA SER A 116 6.69 -8.74 -5.97
C SER A 116 7.68 -7.79 -6.64
N LEU A 117 7.25 -6.56 -6.92
CA LEU A 117 8.08 -5.50 -7.49
C LEU A 117 9.22 -5.08 -6.55
N LEU A 118 8.91 -4.88 -5.27
CA LEU A 118 9.89 -4.49 -4.26
C LEU A 118 10.93 -5.59 -4.02
N LYS A 119 10.52 -6.85 -3.98
CA LYS A 119 11.45 -7.99 -3.90
C LYS A 119 12.37 -8.06 -5.10
N LYS A 120 11.84 -7.83 -6.31
CA LYS A 120 12.63 -7.82 -7.53
C LYS A 120 13.66 -6.69 -7.52
N ALA A 121 13.22 -5.46 -7.18
CA ALA A 121 14.11 -4.31 -7.09
C ALA A 121 15.21 -4.52 -6.05
N LEU A 122 14.87 -5.07 -4.89
CA LEU A 122 15.82 -5.36 -3.83
C LEU A 122 16.87 -6.40 -4.27
N LYS A 123 16.45 -7.47 -4.94
CA LYS A 123 17.36 -8.47 -5.48
C LYS A 123 18.31 -7.87 -6.52
N GLU A 124 17.78 -7.04 -7.44
CA GLU A 124 18.63 -6.35 -8.43
C GLU A 124 19.65 -5.43 -7.77
N TYR A 125 19.31 -4.87 -6.62
CA TYR A 125 20.20 -4.02 -5.83
C TYR A 125 21.30 -4.85 -5.13
N GLU A 126 20.96 -6.01 -4.56
CA GLU A 126 21.88 -6.93 -3.90
C GLU A 126 22.85 -7.60 -4.89
N ASP A 127 22.38 -7.94 -6.09
CA ASP A 127 23.20 -8.59 -7.12
C ASP A 127 24.18 -7.61 -7.80
N SER A 128 24.07 -6.31 -7.54
CA SER A 128 24.92 -5.28 -8.15
C SER A 128 26.13 -4.94 -7.29
N ASP A 129 27.05 -5.86 -7.11
CA ASP A 129 28.26 -5.70 -6.28
C ASP A 129 29.27 -4.65 -6.78
N ASP A 130 29.09 -3.98 -7.92
CA ASP A 130 30.18 -3.18 -8.50
C ASP A 130 29.83 -1.89 -9.27
N GLU A 131 28.65 -1.28 -9.12
CA GLU A 131 28.41 0.14 -9.48
C GLU A 131 26.96 0.55 -9.13
N PRO A 132 26.68 1.84 -8.86
CA PRO A 132 25.31 2.29 -8.65
C PRO A 132 24.54 2.18 -9.97
N LYS A 133 23.93 1.00 -10.20
CA LYS A 133 23.10 0.77 -11.37
C LYS A 133 21.80 1.52 -11.19
N LYS A 134 21.52 2.42 -12.14
CA LYS A 134 20.18 2.98 -12.32
C LYS A 134 19.19 1.82 -12.36
N CYS A 135 18.25 1.78 -11.44
CA CYS A 135 17.11 0.87 -11.48
C CYS A 135 16.51 0.96 -12.89
N LYS A 136 16.50 -0.15 -13.63
CA LYS A 136 15.81 -0.19 -14.91
C LYS A 136 14.36 0.12 -14.63
N SER A 137 13.77 1.06 -15.38
CA SER A 137 12.41 1.49 -15.24
C SER A 137 11.47 0.29 -15.07
N VAL A 138 10.88 0.17 -13.88
CA VAL A 138 9.83 -0.80 -13.63
C VAL A 138 8.52 -0.07 -13.90
N THR A 139 7.88 -0.41 -15.02
CA THR A 139 6.57 0.14 -15.34
C THR A 139 5.54 -0.47 -14.39
N VAL A 140 4.99 0.35 -13.52
CA VAL A 140 3.84 -0.02 -12.70
C VAL A 140 2.60 0.22 -13.54
N ILE A 141 1.81 -0.81 -13.76
CA ILE A 141 0.51 -0.70 -14.45
C ILE A 141 -0.52 -0.25 -13.40
N ILE A 142 -1.04 0.93 -13.57
CA ILE A 142 -2.09 1.53 -12.73
C ILE A 142 -3.47 1.05 -13.18
#